data_76eb63801fcfbd960ece369860b25f8a
#
_entry.id   76eb63801fcfbd960ece369860b25f8a
#
_cell.length_a   1.000
_cell.length_b   1.000
_cell.length_c   1.000
_cell.angle_alpha   90.00
_cell.angle_beta   90.00
_cell.angle_gamma   90.00
#
_symmetry.space_group_name_H-M   'P 1'
#
loop_
_entity.id
_entity.type
_entity.pdbx_description
1 polymer ?
#
loop_
_entity_poly.entity_id
_entity_poly.type
_entity_poly.pdbx_seq_one_letter_code
_entity_poly.pdbx_strand_id
1 'polypeptide(L)'
;MFALIDELIDSFGADAFHTGMDEVFLIGSEHCTRCRGQDPAKLFAKSVNDLHRHIVGGRKVEMLLWGDRLLDSKALGYSKWEAAQNGTAPALELIPRDIIVCDWHYGNQRDYPSVRMLLDKGFRVWPAGWQPLEAAVAFSKFSRSVQNPRLLGYLSTTWGRVKIAEASEWPPLVQALELWR
;
A
#
# COMPACT_ATOMS: atom_id res chain seq x y z
N MET A 1 -7.11 -7.37 -18.30
CA MET A 1 -6.97 -6.70 -16.99
C MET A 1 -7.98 -5.58 -16.83
N PHE A 2 -8.02 -4.54 -17.68
CA PHE A 2 -8.94 -3.40 -17.51
C PHE A 2 -10.42 -3.82 -17.50
N ALA A 3 -10.84 -4.71 -18.44
CA ALA A 3 -12.23 -5.21 -18.44
C ALA A 3 -12.62 -5.92 -17.12
N LEU A 4 -11.68 -6.64 -16.48
CA LEU A 4 -11.93 -7.25 -15.17
C LEU A 4 -12.08 -6.19 -14.07
N ILE A 5 -11.26 -5.14 -14.11
CA ILE A 5 -11.38 -4.01 -13.18
C ILE A 5 -12.75 -3.35 -13.33
N ASP A 6 -13.18 -3.10 -14.57
CA ASP A 6 -14.49 -2.52 -14.87
C ASP A 6 -15.63 -3.39 -14.34
N GLU A 7 -15.58 -4.70 -14.59
CA GLU A 7 -16.58 -5.65 -14.09
C GLU A 7 -16.66 -5.65 -12.55
N LEU A 8 -15.52 -5.63 -11.86
CA LEU A 8 -15.50 -5.57 -10.40
C LEU A 8 -16.03 -4.24 -9.87
N ILE A 9 -15.63 -3.11 -10.45
CA ILE A 9 -16.15 -1.79 -10.06
C ILE A 9 -17.67 -1.74 -10.22
N ASP A 10 -18.19 -2.21 -11.36
CA ASP A 10 -19.62 -2.18 -11.65
C ASP A 10 -20.41 -3.16 -10.75
N SER A 11 -19.87 -4.36 -10.54
CA SER A 11 -20.54 -5.40 -9.74
C SER A 11 -20.68 -5.02 -8.27
N PHE A 12 -19.70 -4.29 -7.73
CA PHE A 12 -19.72 -3.85 -6.33
C PHE A 12 -20.22 -2.41 -6.16
N GLY A 13 -20.48 -1.68 -7.24
CA GLY A 13 -20.77 -0.25 -7.16
C GLY A 13 -19.66 0.52 -6.44
N ALA A 14 -18.41 0.15 -6.71
CA ALA A 14 -17.27 0.62 -5.93
C ALA A 14 -16.92 2.07 -6.25
N ASP A 15 -16.65 2.87 -5.23
CA ASP A 15 -16.12 4.22 -5.30
C ASP A 15 -14.58 4.29 -5.13
N ALA A 16 -13.97 3.16 -4.73
CA ALA A 16 -12.54 2.99 -4.59
C ALA A 16 -12.09 1.59 -5.06
N PHE A 17 -10.92 1.48 -5.67
CA PHE A 17 -10.36 0.21 -6.17
C PHE A 17 -8.90 0.05 -5.78
N HIS A 18 -8.59 -1.05 -5.08
CA HIS A 18 -7.23 -1.40 -4.70
C HIS A 18 -6.57 -2.26 -5.77
N THR A 19 -5.49 -1.77 -6.35
CA THR A 19 -4.81 -2.39 -7.50
C THR A 19 -3.76 -3.44 -7.14
N GLY A 20 -3.50 -3.65 -5.84
CA GLY A 20 -2.38 -4.49 -5.38
C GLY A 20 -1.04 -3.80 -5.59
N MET A 21 -0.24 -4.27 -6.53
CA MET A 21 1.09 -3.73 -6.91
C MET A 21 2.21 -3.98 -5.89
N ASP A 22 1.98 -4.84 -4.91
CA ASP A 22 2.95 -5.28 -3.90
C ASP A 22 3.90 -6.35 -4.45
N GLU A 23 5.03 -6.50 -3.78
CA GLU A 23 5.97 -7.62 -3.93
C GLU A 23 6.45 -7.90 -5.36
N VAL A 24 6.50 -6.88 -6.21
CA VAL A 24 6.98 -6.98 -7.59
C VAL A 24 8.51 -7.04 -7.60
N PHE A 25 9.07 -8.22 -7.35
CA PHE A 25 10.52 -8.42 -7.14
C PHE A 25 11.33 -8.50 -8.45
N LEU A 26 10.74 -9.06 -9.51
CA LEU A 26 11.49 -9.45 -10.73
C LEU A 26 11.44 -8.40 -11.86
N ILE A 27 10.79 -7.28 -11.65
CA ILE A 27 10.69 -6.23 -12.66
C ILE A 27 12.08 -5.67 -13.02
N GLY A 28 12.39 -5.61 -14.30
CA GLY A 28 13.68 -5.12 -14.81
C GLY A 28 14.86 -6.09 -14.61
N SER A 29 14.68 -7.18 -13.85
CA SER A 29 15.74 -8.15 -13.57
C SER A 29 16.13 -8.98 -14.79
N GLU A 30 17.30 -9.64 -14.71
CA GLU A 30 17.79 -10.56 -15.75
C GLU A 30 16.85 -11.74 -15.98
N HIS A 31 16.06 -12.12 -15.00
CA HIS A 31 15.09 -13.21 -15.08
C HIS A 31 13.79 -12.82 -15.80
N CYS A 32 13.52 -11.54 -16.00
CA CYS A 32 12.35 -11.09 -16.74
C CYS A 32 12.61 -11.07 -18.25
N THR A 33 12.04 -12.01 -18.99
CA THR A 33 12.23 -12.10 -20.45
C THR A 33 11.68 -10.91 -21.22
N ARG A 34 10.74 -10.15 -20.64
CA ARG A 34 10.11 -8.99 -21.30
C ARG A 34 10.74 -7.66 -20.95
N CYS A 35 11.23 -7.52 -19.71
CA CYS A 35 11.63 -6.22 -19.17
C CYS A 35 13.07 -6.17 -18.64
N ARG A 36 13.87 -7.24 -18.83
CA ARG A 36 15.28 -7.25 -18.39
C ARG A 36 16.05 -6.07 -18.96
N GLY A 37 16.89 -5.46 -18.13
CA GLY A 37 17.72 -4.32 -18.50
C GLY A 37 16.98 -3.00 -18.65
N GLN A 38 15.66 -2.97 -18.47
CA GLN A 38 14.90 -1.73 -18.41
C GLN A 38 14.88 -1.18 -16.99
N ASP A 39 14.70 0.13 -16.86
CA ASP A 39 14.63 0.84 -15.58
C ASP A 39 13.40 0.39 -14.76
N PRO A 40 13.59 -0.26 -13.60
CA PRO A 40 12.49 -0.78 -12.80
C PRO A 40 11.53 0.31 -12.32
N ALA A 41 12.03 1.51 -11.98
CA ALA A 41 11.20 2.61 -11.51
C ALA A 41 10.27 3.12 -12.62
N LYS A 42 10.79 3.29 -13.82
CA LYS A 42 9.99 3.72 -14.99
C LYS A 42 8.95 2.68 -15.37
N LEU A 43 9.31 1.40 -15.34
CA LEU A 43 8.36 0.31 -15.62
C LEU A 43 7.24 0.24 -14.60
N PHE A 44 7.59 0.34 -13.31
CA PHE A 44 6.61 0.33 -12.23
C PHE A 44 5.69 1.53 -12.31
N ALA A 45 6.27 2.74 -12.45
CA ALA A 45 5.51 3.97 -12.61
C ALA A 45 4.60 3.94 -13.84
N LYS A 46 5.07 3.38 -14.97
CA LYS A 46 4.22 3.21 -16.16
C LYS A 46 2.99 2.36 -15.85
N SER A 47 3.16 1.24 -15.16
CA SER A 47 2.05 0.36 -14.79
C SER A 47 1.05 1.06 -13.89
N VAL A 48 1.54 1.78 -12.87
CA VAL A 48 0.69 2.57 -11.97
C VAL A 48 -0.05 3.67 -12.73
N ASN A 49 0.63 4.41 -13.61
CA ASN A 49 0.03 5.48 -14.40
C ASN A 49 -1.02 4.98 -15.40
N ASP A 50 -0.82 3.80 -15.98
CA ASP A 50 -1.80 3.19 -16.88
C ASP A 50 -3.07 2.78 -16.12
N LEU A 51 -2.92 2.18 -14.93
CA LEU A 51 -4.03 1.87 -14.02
C LEU A 51 -4.75 3.14 -13.54
N HIS A 52 -4.01 4.15 -13.12
CA HIS A 52 -4.58 5.43 -12.67
C HIS A 52 -5.39 6.11 -13.77
N ARG A 53 -4.87 6.16 -14.98
CA ARG A 53 -5.59 6.74 -16.13
C ARG A 53 -6.90 6.02 -16.40
N HIS A 54 -6.94 4.70 -16.25
CA HIS A 54 -8.14 3.90 -16.44
C HIS A 54 -9.13 4.08 -15.29
N ILE A 55 -8.68 3.90 -14.05
CA ILE A 55 -9.53 3.89 -12.86
C ILE A 55 -9.98 5.31 -12.49
N VAL A 56 -9.03 6.22 -12.26
CA VAL A 56 -9.36 7.58 -11.84
C VAL A 56 -9.80 8.42 -13.02
N GLY A 57 -9.07 8.38 -14.12
CA GLY A 57 -9.35 9.16 -15.32
C GLY A 57 -10.62 8.69 -16.04
N GLY A 58 -10.75 7.38 -16.25
CA GLY A 58 -11.87 6.80 -17.01
C GLY A 58 -13.11 6.52 -16.15
N ARG A 59 -12.95 5.83 -15.03
CA ARG A 59 -14.07 5.37 -14.19
C ARG A 59 -14.48 6.32 -13.09
N LYS A 60 -13.66 7.33 -12.77
CA LYS A 60 -13.88 8.30 -11.67
C LYS A 60 -13.95 7.64 -10.28
N VAL A 61 -13.21 6.57 -10.11
CA VAL A 61 -13.10 5.78 -8.89
C VAL A 61 -11.75 6.07 -8.24
N GLU A 62 -11.66 6.13 -6.93
CA GLU A 62 -10.39 6.32 -6.24
C GLU A 62 -9.46 5.10 -6.43
N MET A 63 -8.16 5.35 -6.55
CA MET A 63 -7.18 4.27 -6.70
C MET A 63 -6.34 4.11 -5.44
N LEU A 64 -6.22 2.85 -4.98
CA LEU A 64 -5.33 2.46 -3.90
C LEU A 64 -4.26 1.49 -4.41
N LEU A 65 -3.09 1.48 -3.76
CA LEU A 65 -2.05 0.47 -3.99
C LEU A 65 -1.22 0.23 -2.72
N TRP A 66 -0.54 -0.92 -2.66
CA TRP A 66 0.44 -1.19 -1.60
C TRP A 66 1.72 -0.39 -1.80
N GLY A 67 2.27 0.16 -0.71
CA GLY A 67 3.37 1.12 -0.73
C GLY A 67 4.77 0.53 -0.88
N ASP A 68 4.96 -0.75 -0.59
CA ASP A 68 6.27 -1.38 -0.43
C ASP A 68 7.25 -1.16 -1.61
N ARG A 69 6.75 -1.14 -2.85
CA ARG A 69 7.61 -0.90 -4.03
C ARG A 69 7.96 0.56 -4.27
N LEU A 70 7.35 1.49 -3.51
CA LEU A 70 7.64 2.93 -3.55
C LEU A 70 8.62 3.38 -2.46
N LEU A 71 8.99 2.49 -1.55
CA LEU A 71 9.87 2.74 -0.42
C LEU A 71 11.28 2.24 -0.70
N ASP A 72 12.31 3.00 -0.35
CA ASP A 72 13.71 2.56 -0.44
C ASP A 72 14.10 1.80 0.83
N SER A 73 14.38 0.51 0.69
CA SER A 73 14.75 -0.39 1.79
C SER A 73 15.99 0.09 2.55
N LYS A 74 17.02 0.58 1.82
CA LYS A 74 18.26 1.04 2.43
C LYS A 74 18.09 2.35 3.18
N ALA A 75 17.34 3.28 2.60
CA ALA A 75 17.12 4.59 3.20
C ALA A 75 16.26 4.52 4.47
N LEU A 76 15.26 3.61 4.49
CA LEU A 76 14.30 3.50 5.58
C LEU A 76 14.63 2.38 6.59
N GLY A 77 15.61 1.51 6.30
CA GLY A 77 15.98 0.41 7.17
C GLY A 77 14.98 -0.76 7.18
N TYR A 78 14.12 -0.85 6.18
CA TYR A 78 13.11 -1.91 6.07
C TYR A 78 13.62 -3.17 5.37
N SER A 79 12.95 -4.28 5.62
CA SER A 79 13.22 -5.54 4.93
C SER A 79 12.84 -5.46 3.44
N LYS A 80 13.33 -6.43 2.64
CA LYS A 80 12.98 -6.55 1.21
C LYS A 80 11.48 -6.75 0.95
N TRP A 81 10.73 -7.18 1.94
CA TRP A 81 9.28 -7.34 1.86
C TRP A 81 8.59 -5.99 1.94
N GLU A 82 8.89 -5.23 2.99
CA GLU A 82 8.26 -3.95 3.30
C GLU A 82 8.77 -2.78 2.46
N ALA A 83 9.90 -2.95 1.72
CA ALA A 83 10.48 -1.92 0.89
C ALA A 83 11.29 -2.47 -0.29
N ALA A 84 11.47 -1.69 -1.32
CA ALA A 84 12.15 -2.06 -2.55
C ALA A 84 13.67 -2.14 -2.39
N GLN A 85 14.26 -3.21 -2.93
CA GLN A 85 15.70 -3.39 -3.14
C GLN A 85 16.06 -3.53 -4.62
N ASN A 86 15.06 -3.55 -5.50
CA ASN A 86 15.17 -3.81 -6.92
C ASN A 86 15.10 -2.54 -7.79
N GLY A 87 15.23 -1.36 -7.18
CA GLY A 87 15.26 -0.09 -7.92
C GLY A 87 13.90 0.50 -8.29
N THR A 88 12.79 -0.01 -7.76
CA THR A 88 11.45 0.55 -8.05
C THR A 88 11.12 1.80 -7.22
N ALA A 89 11.76 2.02 -6.06
CA ALA A 89 11.44 3.14 -5.15
C ALA A 89 11.36 4.52 -5.82
N PRO A 90 12.23 4.90 -6.77
CA PRO A 90 12.13 6.19 -7.45
C PRO A 90 10.82 6.40 -8.25
N ALA A 91 10.04 5.33 -8.50
CA ALA A 91 8.71 5.46 -9.10
C ALA A 91 7.77 6.36 -8.28
N LEU A 92 8.02 6.50 -6.97
CA LEU A 92 7.29 7.41 -6.10
C LEU A 92 7.19 8.83 -6.66
N GLU A 93 8.25 9.32 -7.33
CA GLU A 93 8.28 10.67 -7.91
C GLU A 93 7.58 10.75 -9.29
N LEU A 94 7.23 9.62 -9.88
CA LEU A 94 6.73 9.51 -11.24
C LEU A 94 5.22 9.19 -11.31
N ILE A 95 4.55 9.04 -10.18
CA ILE A 95 3.13 8.66 -10.08
C ILE A 95 2.25 9.79 -9.54
N PRO A 96 0.95 9.81 -9.85
CA PRO A 96 0.00 10.81 -9.37
C PRO A 96 -0.13 10.83 -7.84
N ARG A 97 -0.32 12.02 -7.26
CA ARG A 97 -0.40 12.23 -5.80
C ARG A 97 -1.80 12.01 -5.22
N ASP A 98 -2.80 11.86 -6.04
CA ASP A 98 -4.18 11.56 -5.63
C ASP A 98 -4.43 10.06 -5.35
N ILE A 99 -3.43 9.21 -5.62
CA ILE A 99 -3.44 7.80 -5.23
C ILE A 99 -3.36 7.68 -3.70
N ILE A 100 -4.13 6.75 -3.14
CA ILE A 100 -4.02 6.35 -1.73
C ILE A 100 -2.96 5.25 -1.61
N VAL A 101 -1.92 5.51 -0.84
CA VAL A 101 -0.86 4.52 -0.58
C VAL A 101 -1.18 3.77 0.71
N CYS A 102 -1.41 2.47 0.59
CA CYS A 102 -1.56 1.56 1.72
C CYS A 102 -0.15 1.12 2.17
N ASP A 103 0.33 1.72 3.25
CA ASP A 103 1.66 1.48 3.80
C ASP A 103 1.60 0.36 4.85
N TRP A 104 2.14 -0.81 4.54
CA TRP A 104 1.97 -2.00 5.37
C TRP A 104 3.23 -2.38 6.14
N HIS A 105 3.07 -2.63 7.45
CA HIS A 105 4.13 -3.09 8.34
C HIS A 105 3.57 -4.10 9.34
N TYR A 106 4.29 -5.24 9.48
CA TYR A 106 3.87 -6.36 10.35
C TYR A 106 4.88 -6.64 11.48
N GLY A 107 5.91 -5.82 11.60
CA GLY A 107 6.86 -5.82 12.70
C GLY A 107 6.51 -4.80 13.77
N ASN A 108 6.76 -5.14 15.05
CA ASN A 108 6.67 -4.17 16.13
C ASN A 108 7.90 -3.25 16.11
N GLN A 109 7.71 -2.02 15.67
CA GLN A 109 8.77 -1.02 15.52
C GLN A 109 8.49 0.20 16.42
N ARG A 110 9.55 0.94 16.77
CA ARG A 110 9.43 2.18 17.54
C ARG A 110 8.93 3.35 16.70
N ASP A 111 9.23 3.33 15.41
CA ASP A 111 8.89 4.38 14.44
C ASP A 111 8.62 3.74 13.08
N TYR A 112 7.77 4.40 12.28
CA TYR A 112 7.43 3.99 10.93
C TYR A 112 7.65 5.18 9.99
N PRO A 113 8.90 5.43 9.60
CA PRO A 113 9.30 6.64 8.85
C PRO A 113 8.63 6.74 7.47
N SER A 114 8.24 5.62 6.87
CA SER A 114 7.52 5.58 5.59
C SER A 114 6.22 6.37 5.63
N VAL A 115 5.44 6.27 6.70
CA VAL A 115 4.17 6.99 6.85
C VAL A 115 4.38 8.49 6.70
N ARG A 116 5.34 9.05 7.45
CA ARG A 116 5.64 10.50 7.38
C ARG A 116 6.20 10.88 6.03
N MET A 117 7.13 10.10 5.49
CA MET A 117 7.74 10.35 4.19
C MET A 117 6.70 10.39 3.07
N LEU A 118 5.75 9.45 3.04
CA LEU A 118 4.66 9.42 2.06
C LEU A 118 3.73 10.63 2.20
N LEU A 119 3.38 11.01 3.43
CA LEU A 119 2.58 12.21 3.70
C LEU A 119 3.28 13.50 3.27
N ASP A 120 4.59 13.62 3.52
CA ASP A 120 5.41 14.77 3.11
C ASP A 120 5.56 14.85 1.59
N LYS A 121 5.53 13.71 0.90
CA LYS A 121 5.47 13.62 -0.56
C LYS A 121 4.08 13.95 -1.14
N GLY A 122 3.10 14.22 -0.29
CA GLY A 122 1.78 14.68 -0.69
C GLY A 122 0.74 13.59 -0.91
N PHE A 123 1.05 12.34 -0.64
CA PHE A 123 0.09 11.24 -0.76
C PHE A 123 -0.93 11.23 0.39
N ARG A 124 -2.09 10.68 0.13
CA ARG A 124 -2.96 10.15 1.17
C ARG A 124 -2.43 8.78 1.57
N VAL A 125 -2.34 8.53 2.88
CA VAL A 125 -1.73 7.30 3.41
C VAL A 125 -2.74 6.55 4.26
N TRP A 126 -2.83 5.25 4.03
CA TRP A 126 -3.62 4.34 4.84
C TRP A 126 -2.68 3.28 5.45
N PRO A 127 -2.17 3.50 6.69
CA PRO A 127 -1.35 2.53 7.38
C PRO A 127 -2.06 1.19 7.54
N ALA A 128 -1.40 0.09 7.15
CA ALA A 128 -2.00 -1.23 7.09
C ALA A 128 -1.22 -2.24 7.95
N GLY A 129 -1.84 -2.74 8.99
CA GLY A 129 -1.26 -3.75 9.87
C GLY A 129 -1.90 -5.12 9.72
N TRP A 130 -1.28 -6.11 10.39
CA TRP A 130 -1.73 -7.49 10.43
C TRP A 130 -1.49 -8.08 11.82
N GLN A 131 -0.99 -9.29 11.93
CA GLN A 131 -0.49 -9.94 13.14
C GLN A 131 1.07 -9.84 13.17
N PRO A 132 1.76 -9.98 14.32
CA PRO A 132 1.19 -10.23 15.65
C PRO A 132 0.41 -9.05 16.24
N LEU A 133 -0.33 -9.34 17.30
CA LEU A 133 -1.17 -8.37 18.01
C LEU A 133 -0.40 -7.11 18.42
N GLU A 134 0.79 -7.29 19.05
CA GLU A 134 1.62 -6.19 19.52
C GLU A 134 2.09 -5.29 18.38
N ALA A 135 2.39 -5.86 17.20
CA ALA A 135 2.76 -5.09 16.02
C ALA A 135 1.57 -4.29 15.48
N ALA A 136 0.39 -4.90 15.38
CA ALA A 136 -0.84 -4.23 14.95
C ALA A 136 -1.19 -3.05 15.86
N VAL A 137 -1.14 -3.26 17.18
CA VAL A 137 -1.41 -2.21 18.18
C VAL A 137 -0.36 -1.10 18.14
N ALA A 138 0.93 -1.45 18.03
CA ALA A 138 2.01 -0.46 17.96
C ALA A 138 1.88 0.41 16.72
N PHE A 139 1.62 -0.18 15.55
CA PHE A 139 1.48 0.56 14.31
C PHE A 139 0.20 1.42 14.27
N SER A 140 -0.91 0.90 14.79
CA SER A 140 -2.15 1.67 14.94
C SER A 140 -1.96 2.88 15.87
N LYS A 141 -1.32 2.67 17.04
CA LYS A 141 -1.00 3.73 17.99
C LYS A 141 -0.10 4.80 17.39
N PHE A 142 0.96 4.39 16.69
CA PHE A 142 1.84 5.30 15.97
C PHE A 142 1.04 6.11 14.94
N SER A 143 0.26 5.45 14.10
CA SER A 143 -0.52 6.09 13.04
C SER A 143 -1.47 7.15 13.61
N ARG A 144 -2.17 6.85 14.71
CA ARG A 144 -3.04 7.81 15.40
C ARG A 144 -2.28 9.02 15.94
N SER A 145 -1.01 8.88 16.31
CA SER A 145 -0.19 9.99 16.79
C SER A 145 0.21 10.99 15.70
N VAL A 146 0.08 10.60 14.43
CA VAL A 146 0.46 11.45 13.30
C VAL A 146 -0.66 12.43 12.96
N GLN A 147 -0.44 13.70 13.23
CA GLN A 147 -1.39 14.80 12.98
C GLN A 147 -1.27 15.27 11.53
N ASN A 148 -1.98 14.60 10.61
CA ASN A 148 -1.99 14.97 9.19
C ASN A 148 -3.35 14.61 8.54
N PRO A 149 -4.05 15.57 7.89
CA PRO A 149 -5.37 15.33 7.28
C PRO A 149 -5.35 14.32 6.11
N ARG A 150 -4.18 14.01 5.56
CA ARG A 150 -3.99 13.00 4.51
C ARG A 150 -3.78 11.59 5.06
N LEU A 151 -3.67 11.42 6.37
CA LEU A 151 -3.67 10.09 7.00
C LEU A 151 -5.12 9.64 7.22
N LEU A 152 -5.50 8.51 6.57
CA LEU A 152 -6.91 8.07 6.46
C LEU A 152 -7.38 7.15 7.59
N GLY A 153 -6.58 6.97 8.64
CA GLY A 153 -6.90 6.07 9.74
C GLY A 153 -6.00 4.83 9.73
N TYR A 154 -6.55 3.66 10.03
CA TYR A 154 -5.82 2.39 10.10
C TYR A 154 -6.58 1.27 9.40
N LEU A 155 -5.88 0.53 8.57
CA LEU A 155 -6.38 -0.64 7.84
C LEU A 155 -5.87 -1.92 8.51
N SER A 156 -6.77 -2.84 8.85
CA SER A 156 -6.39 -4.16 9.36
C SER A 156 -6.54 -5.20 8.26
N THR A 157 -5.47 -5.98 8.02
CA THR A 157 -5.45 -7.06 7.03
C THR A 157 -5.53 -8.43 7.71
N THR A 158 -6.13 -9.41 7.07
CA THR A 158 -6.25 -10.78 7.60
C THR A 158 -5.56 -11.83 6.76
N TRP A 159 -5.33 -11.53 5.48
CA TRP A 159 -4.71 -12.44 4.49
C TRP A 159 -5.32 -13.85 4.50
N GLY A 160 -6.65 -13.93 4.66
CA GLY A 160 -7.38 -15.20 4.68
C GLY A 160 -7.13 -16.08 5.91
N ARG A 161 -6.44 -15.55 6.95
CA ARG A 161 -6.18 -16.27 8.21
C ARG A 161 -7.35 -16.24 9.18
N VAL A 162 -8.35 -15.42 8.92
CA VAL A 162 -9.53 -15.23 9.78
C VAL A 162 -10.77 -15.36 8.92
N LYS A 163 -11.74 -16.15 9.37
CA LYS A 163 -13.04 -16.22 8.71
C LYS A 163 -13.79 -14.89 8.93
N ILE A 164 -14.57 -14.47 7.95
CA ILE A 164 -15.33 -13.20 8.03
C ILE A 164 -16.21 -13.16 9.28
N ALA A 165 -16.84 -14.28 9.65
CA ALA A 165 -17.67 -14.37 10.84
C ALA A 165 -16.91 -14.19 12.16
N GLU A 166 -15.60 -14.39 12.15
CA GLU A 166 -14.72 -14.30 13.34
C GLU A 166 -13.95 -12.96 13.37
N ALA A 167 -14.02 -12.17 12.28
CA ALA A 167 -13.23 -10.95 12.15
C ALA A 167 -13.52 -9.91 13.25
N SER A 168 -14.78 -9.80 13.67
CA SER A 168 -15.20 -8.87 14.75
C SER A 168 -14.64 -9.22 16.14
N GLU A 169 -14.14 -10.43 16.33
CA GLU A 169 -13.55 -10.91 17.58
C GLU A 169 -12.02 -11.07 17.46
N TRP A 170 -11.45 -10.87 16.29
CA TRP A 170 -10.03 -11.05 16.05
C TRP A 170 -9.20 -9.96 16.75
N PRO A 171 -8.34 -10.33 17.73
CA PRO A 171 -7.68 -9.36 18.60
C PRO A 171 -6.87 -8.28 17.88
N PRO A 172 -6.07 -8.57 16.83
CA PRO A 172 -5.34 -7.52 16.10
C PRO A 172 -6.24 -6.45 15.49
N LEU A 173 -7.42 -6.83 14.97
CA LEU A 173 -8.41 -5.89 14.46
C LEU A 173 -9.05 -5.10 15.59
N VAL A 174 -9.59 -5.80 16.60
CA VAL A 174 -10.36 -5.18 17.70
C VAL A 174 -9.52 -4.17 18.45
N GLN A 175 -8.34 -4.58 18.95
CA GLN A 175 -7.49 -3.72 19.77
C GLN A 175 -6.85 -2.57 18.95
N ALA A 176 -6.49 -2.80 17.70
CA ALA A 176 -5.98 -1.73 16.85
C ALA A 176 -7.05 -0.66 16.57
N LEU A 177 -8.32 -1.07 16.35
CA LEU A 177 -9.41 -0.14 16.07
C LEU A 177 -9.94 0.57 17.31
N GLU A 178 -9.86 -0.03 18.50
CA GLU A 178 -10.23 0.64 19.76
C GLU A 178 -9.47 1.95 19.99
N LEU A 179 -8.24 2.05 19.46
CA LEU A 179 -7.45 3.27 19.52
C LEU A 179 -8.04 4.43 18.69
N TRP A 180 -9.00 4.16 17.79
CA TRP A 180 -9.58 5.15 16.87
C TRP A 180 -11.01 5.58 17.23
N ARG A 181 -11.49 5.12 18.38
CA ARG A 181 -12.79 5.52 18.98
C ARG A 181 -12.76 6.87 19.67
#